data_ad8b685d94b03eee84d9204ecf577361
#
_entry.id   ad8b685d94b03eee84d9204ecf577361
#
_cell.length_a   1.000
_cell.length_b   1.000
_cell.length_c   1.000
_cell.angle_alpha   90.00
_cell.angle_beta   90.00
_cell.angle_gamma   90.00
#
_symmetry.space_group_name_H-M   'P 1'
#
loop_
_entity.id
_entity.type
_entity.pdbx_description
1 polymer ?
#
loop_
_entity_poly.entity_id
_entity_poly.type
_entity_poly.pdbx_seq_one_letter_code
_entity_poly.pdbx_strand_id
1 'polypeptide(L)' 'MSKEKRKLGDYEIIQSIYIGDKEVVFGVDKKDPYPFMVCYCDYHNPLSAAWPTEGVASDDYLEAMQIFVDRVQSQI' A
#
# COMPACT_ATOMS: atom_id res chain seq x y z
N MET A 1 18.23 -4.09 -16.65
CA MET A 1 16.82 -4.29 -16.74
C MET A 1 16.08 -3.32 -15.84
N SER A 2 15.19 -2.59 -16.40
CA SER A 2 14.40 -1.68 -15.60
C SER A 2 13.17 -2.39 -15.08
N LYS A 3 12.82 -2.09 -13.86
CA LYS A 3 11.58 -2.54 -13.28
C LYS A 3 10.69 -1.35 -13.17
N GLU A 4 9.52 -1.48 -13.72
CA GLU A 4 8.55 -0.45 -13.53
C GLU A 4 8.09 -0.50 -12.09
N LYS A 5 8.15 0.64 -11.43
CA LYS A 5 7.68 0.75 -10.08
C LYS A 5 6.19 0.98 -10.11
N ARG A 6 5.48 0.16 -9.39
CA ARG A 6 4.05 0.27 -9.32
C ARG A 6 3.67 1.49 -8.50
N LYS A 7 2.64 2.18 -8.93
CA LYS A 7 2.15 3.36 -8.24
C LYS A 7 0.65 3.28 -8.03
N LEU A 8 0.21 3.88 -6.94
CA LEU A 8 -1.20 4.13 -6.68
C LEU A 8 -1.33 5.63 -6.49
N GLY A 9 -1.91 6.28 -7.51
CA GLY A 9 -1.88 7.73 -7.53
C GLY A 9 -0.44 8.20 -7.62
N ASP A 10 -0.03 9.05 -6.71
CA ASP A 10 1.33 9.54 -6.66
C ASP A 10 2.23 8.74 -5.72
N TYR A 11 1.67 7.74 -5.04
CA TYR A 11 2.43 6.91 -4.12
C TYR A 11 3.12 5.79 -4.88
N GLU A 12 4.42 5.65 -4.67
CA GLU A 12 5.18 4.55 -5.23
C GLU A 12 5.12 3.39 -4.25
N ILE A 13 4.71 2.21 -4.73
CA ILE A 13 4.58 1.04 -3.87
C ILE A 13 5.97 0.46 -3.62
N ILE A 14 6.38 0.45 -2.37
CA ILE A 14 7.70 -0.06 -1.99
C ILE A 14 7.63 -1.41 -1.29
N GLN A 15 6.44 -1.79 -0.82
CA GLN A 15 6.27 -3.07 -0.14
C GLN A 15 4.87 -3.55 -0.38
N SER A 16 4.71 -4.85 -0.62
CA SER A 16 3.37 -5.43 -0.75
C SER A 16 3.40 -6.89 -0.38
N ILE A 17 2.28 -7.37 0.14
CA ILE A 17 2.12 -8.77 0.53
C ILE A 17 0.73 -9.22 0.11
N TYR A 18 0.67 -10.34 -0.61
CA TYR A 18 -0.58 -10.97 -0.98
C TYR A 18 -1.01 -11.94 0.11
N ILE A 19 -2.22 -11.77 0.58
CA ILE A 19 -2.79 -12.69 1.57
C ILE A 19 -4.21 -13.00 1.13
N GLY A 20 -4.43 -14.24 0.69
CA GLY A 20 -5.72 -14.62 0.15
C GLY A 20 -6.07 -13.78 -1.05
N ASP A 21 -7.19 -13.09 -0.99
CA ASP A 21 -7.73 -12.29 -2.08
C ASP A 21 -7.24 -10.86 -2.07
N LYS A 22 -6.53 -10.48 -1.05
CA LYS A 22 -6.16 -9.09 -0.87
C LYS A 22 -4.66 -8.91 -0.87
N GLU A 23 -4.26 -7.75 -1.34
CA GLU A 23 -2.88 -7.33 -1.27
C GLU A 23 -2.81 -6.15 -0.31
N VAL A 24 -1.92 -6.22 0.67
CA VAL A 24 -1.65 -5.10 1.55
C VAL A 24 -0.44 -4.38 0.97
N VAL A 25 -0.57 -3.08 0.72
CA VAL A 25 0.49 -2.32 0.09
C VAL A 25 0.94 -1.16 0.96
N PHE A 26 2.22 -0.82 0.84
CA PHE A 26 2.82 0.32 1.51
C PHE A 26 3.43 1.22 0.44
N GLY A 27 2.98 2.45 0.38
CA GLY A 27 3.43 3.39 -0.64
C GLY A 27 4.07 4.62 -0.05
N VAL A 28 4.90 5.27 -0.85
CA VAL A 28 5.60 6.49 -0.45
C VAL A 28 5.44 7.56 -1.52
N ASP A 29 5.08 8.76 -1.10
CA ASP A 29 5.10 9.95 -1.95
C ASP A 29 5.82 11.05 -1.19
N LYS A 30 7.06 11.31 -1.55
CA LYS A 30 7.91 12.26 -0.82
C LYS A 30 7.41 13.70 -0.88
N LYS A 31 6.53 14.00 -1.80
CA LYS A 31 6.01 15.36 -1.98
C LYS A 31 4.76 15.63 -1.19
N ASP A 32 4.14 14.60 -0.65
CA ASP A 32 2.90 14.74 0.07
C ASP A 32 3.17 15.05 1.55
N PRO A 33 2.34 15.89 2.21
CA PRO A 33 2.46 16.11 3.64
C PRO A 33 2.34 14.83 4.47
N TYR A 34 1.66 13.82 3.92
CA TYR A 34 1.56 12.51 4.53
C TYR A 34 2.20 11.51 3.58
N PRO A 35 3.54 11.40 3.60
CA PRO A 35 4.25 10.67 2.55
C PRO A 35 4.11 9.16 2.59
N PHE A 36 3.61 8.60 3.68
CA PHE A 36 3.50 7.15 3.83
C PHE A 36 2.05 6.72 3.80
N MET A 37 1.74 5.69 3.02
CA MET A 37 0.37 5.23 2.82
C MET A 37 0.31 3.72 2.91
N VAL A 38 -0.72 3.22 3.58
CA VAL A 38 -1.02 1.79 3.65
C VAL A 38 -2.45 1.59 3.20
N CYS A 39 -2.66 0.62 2.34
CA CYS A 39 -4.03 0.30 1.88
C CYS A 39 -4.12 -1.13 1.43
N TYR A 40 -5.33 -1.55 1.11
CA TYR A 40 -5.59 -2.85 0.51
C TYR A 40 -5.88 -2.67 -0.98
N CYS A 41 -5.43 -3.63 -1.78
CA CYS A 41 -5.82 -3.73 -3.18
C CYS A 41 -6.53 -5.05 -3.39
N ASP A 42 -7.55 -5.05 -4.24
CA ASP A 42 -8.33 -6.24 -4.51
C ASP A 42 -7.64 -7.06 -5.60
N TYR A 43 -7.25 -8.27 -5.26
CA TYR A 43 -6.55 -9.15 -6.17
C TYR A 43 -7.44 -9.67 -7.29
N HIS A 44 -8.73 -9.86 -7.03
CA HIS A 44 -9.63 -10.48 -7.99
C HIS A 44 -10.03 -9.58 -9.13
N ASN A 45 -9.80 -8.30 -9.02
CA ASN A 45 -10.17 -7.37 -10.07
C ASN A 45 -8.96 -6.54 -10.45
N PRO A 46 -8.23 -6.97 -11.51
CA PRO A 46 -7.02 -6.26 -11.90
C PRO A 46 -7.24 -4.80 -12.25
N LEU A 47 -8.43 -4.47 -12.74
CA LEU A 47 -8.73 -3.07 -13.05
C LEU A 47 -8.94 -2.25 -11.79
N SER A 48 -9.46 -2.87 -10.75
CA SER A 48 -9.65 -2.17 -9.49
C SER A 48 -8.42 -2.25 -8.60
N ALA A 49 -7.39 -2.97 -9.04
CA ALA A 49 -6.14 -3.00 -8.29
C ALA A 49 -5.55 -1.60 -8.16
N ALA A 50 -5.96 -0.70 -9.02
CA ALA A 50 -5.56 0.69 -8.92
C ALA A 50 -6.42 1.47 -7.92
N TRP A 51 -7.42 0.83 -7.36
CA TRP A 51 -8.34 1.47 -6.42
C TRP A 51 -8.08 0.94 -5.01
N PRO A 52 -7.28 1.66 -4.23
CA PRO A 52 -7.02 1.22 -2.87
C PRO A 52 -8.28 1.36 -2.01
N THR A 53 -8.41 0.44 -1.06
CA THR A 53 -9.49 0.50 -0.09
C THR A 53 -8.89 0.67 1.29
N GLU A 54 -9.63 1.35 2.17
CA GLU A 54 -9.21 1.57 3.55
C GLU A 54 -7.81 2.18 3.64
N GLY A 55 -7.55 3.14 2.77
CA GLY A 55 -6.26 3.82 2.75
C GLY A 55 -6.05 4.69 3.98
N VAL A 56 -4.84 4.63 4.51
CA VAL A 56 -4.43 5.46 5.64
C VAL A 56 -3.11 6.09 5.25
N ALA A 57 -3.00 7.39 5.45
CA ALA A 57 -1.74 8.10 5.19
C ALA A 57 -1.20 8.67 6.50
N SER A 58 0.11 8.71 6.60
CA SER A 58 0.79 9.16 7.82
C SER A 58 2.05 9.92 7.44
N ASP A 59 2.46 10.82 8.30
CA ASP A 59 3.74 11.52 8.17
C ASP A 59 4.84 10.83 8.97
N ASP A 60 4.52 9.75 9.67
CA ASP A 60 5.46 9.00 10.49
C ASP A 60 5.68 7.63 9.89
N TYR A 61 6.90 7.37 9.43
CA TYR A 61 7.26 6.10 8.81
C TYR A 61 6.97 4.91 9.73
N LEU A 62 7.36 5.03 11.01
CA LEU A 62 7.17 3.92 11.95
C LEU A 62 5.70 3.65 12.21
N GLU A 63 4.91 4.70 12.30
CA GLU A 63 3.47 4.54 12.45
C GLU A 63 2.86 3.83 11.24
N ALA A 64 3.23 4.28 10.04
CA ALA A 64 2.72 3.67 8.83
C ALA A 64 3.15 2.20 8.72
N MET A 65 4.40 1.90 9.07
CA MET A 65 4.91 0.54 9.03
C MET A 65 4.15 -0.35 10.03
N GLN A 66 3.83 0.19 11.21
CA GLN A 66 3.05 -0.56 12.19
C GLN A 66 1.66 -0.87 11.67
N ILE A 67 1.03 0.09 11.00
CA ILE A 67 -0.28 -0.12 10.39
C ILE A 67 -0.17 -1.22 9.31
N PHE A 68 0.87 -1.17 8.51
CA PHE A 68 1.09 -2.18 7.48
C PHE A 68 1.19 -3.58 8.09
N VAL A 69 2.02 -3.72 9.13
CA VAL A 69 2.21 -5.00 9.81
C VAL A 69 0.90 -5.47 10.44
N ASP A 70 0.17 -4.57 11.09
CA ASP A 70 -1.10 -4.93 11.73
C ASP A 70 -2.11 -5.43 10.70
N ARG A 71 -2.15 -4.82 9.53
CA ARG A 71 -3.07 -5.25 8.48
C ARG A 71 -2.67 -6.59 7.90
N VAL A 72 -1.38 -6.84 7.76
CA VAL A 72 -0.88 -8.15 7.33
C VAL A 72 -1.32 -9.22 8.33
N GLN A 73 -1.12 -8.95 9.61
CA GLN A 73 -1.48 -9.91 10.65
C GLN A 73 -2.98 -10.17 10.68
N SER A 74 -3.79 -9.16 10.44
CA SER A 74 -5.24 -9.31 10.51
C SER A 74 -5.79 -10.17 9.37
N GLN A 75 -5.04 -10.34 8.29
CA GLN A 75 -5.46 -11.16 7.16
C GLN A 75 -5.00 -12.61 7.29
N ILE A 76 -4.13 -12.89 8.21
CA ILE A 76 -3.68 -14.25 8.48
C ILE A 76 -4.62 -14.92 9.48
#